data_42b31ad1de643b330acc7329f64a705a
#
_entry.id   42b31ad1de643b330acc7329f64a705a
#
_cell.length_a   1.000
_cell.length_b   1.000
_cell.length_c   1.000
_cell.angle_alpha   90.00
_cell.angle_beta   90.00
_cell.angle_gamma   90.00
#
_symmetry.space_group_name_H-M   'P 1'
#
loop_
_entity.id
_entity.type
_entity.pdbx_description
1 polymer ?
#
loop_
_entity_poly.entity_id
_entity_poly.type
_entity_poly.pdbx_seq_one_letter_code
_entity_poly.pdbx_strand_id
1 'polypeptide(L)'
;MAYLVLALSAFLALSAATALRPGRRGLFAALAFPVGWAAGELAGQALVVEAVLIALLHWWGWPRTDGLGEVVIALAALVAVENLALLAISFRSRTVVRRALEGAPDRALALPGSAEDRFGTWWRTALQFSPHPRGMEIHRDLAYGKHPRNRLDVWRLPDAGPGAPVVLYLHGGAWTFGDKREQGRPMLHEFVAHGWVAVTPNYRLAPRDPWPAPMQDAVAALAWVKREIESHGGDPDRVVVSGGSAGGHLAALVGLAGADPAWRPEGVGDEVDLSVRAVLSYYGVLEMTGDEDHWNGLGEGLVHLLERRVVQLPYEGHEDLYRSISPMERIGRDAPTFLVVQGTNDTLVDYRVARAFVTRFRASAFAPCYHVELPFTQHAFDVTASPRTSATTRAALAVATAAVATAGPVPPELAASYQAPPTVLEVELDGRRVGALEALTALGPYVVVTPDNPYSVPTPPEANARRRVEMAASLAALGLDARRTRASDPTGDWPSEEGFALAGLSREDAAALSRAWGQYAFYEVTGEGVCVRDAARGARI
;
A
#
# COMPACT_ATOMS: atom_id res chain seq x y z
N MET A 1 -2.24 43.49 20.00
CA MET A 1 -3.02 42.24 19.98
C MET A 1 -3.80 42.06 18.67
N ALA A 2 -4.67 43.01 18.27
CA ALA A 2 -5.46 42.91 17.03
C ALA A 2 -4.63 42.67 15.77
N TYR A 3 -3.52 43.38 15.58
CA TYR A 3 -2.60 43.15 14.45
C TYR A 3 -1.94 41.76 14.47
N LEU A 4 -1.68 41.18 15.65
CA LEU A 4 -1.13 39.82 15.75
C LEU A 4 -2.17 38.78 15.32
N VAL A 5 -3.43 38.96 15.75
CA VAL A 5 -4.53 38.07 15.34
C VAL A 5 -4.81 38.22 13.86
N LEU A 6 -4.83 39.45 13.33
CA LEU A 6 -4.96 39.70 11.89
C LEU A 6 -3.85 38.96 11.09
N ALA A 7 -2.61 39.09 11.52
CA ALA A 7 -1.48 38.43 10.87
C ALA A 7 -1.59 36.90 10.93
N LEU A 8 -1.99 36.33 12.06
CA LEU A 8 -2.17 34.89 12.24
C LEU A 8 -3.36 34.38 11.42
N SER A 9 -4.50 35.06 11.42
CA SER A 9 -5.65 34.68 10.61
C SER A 9 -5.34 34.78 9.11
N ALA A 10 -4.60 35.81 8.68
CA ALA A 10 -4.13 35.89 7.28
C ALA A 10 -3.18 34.77 6.92
N PHE A 11 -2.27 34.38 7.81
CA PHE A 11 -1.39 33.23 7.62
C PHE A 11 -2.20 31.93 7.53
N LEU A 12 -3.18 31.70 8.39
CA LEU A 12 -4.03 30.50 8.35
C LEU A 12 -4.86 30.44 7.07
N ALA A 13 -5.46 31.55 6.62
CA ALA A 13 -6.18 31.61 5.35
C ALA A 13 -5.28 31.30 4.15
N LEU A 14 -4.10 31.90 4.10
CA LEU A 14 -3.12 31.60 3.03
C LEU A 14 -2.66 30.15 3.07
N SER A 15 -2.50 29.58 4.26
CA SER A 15 -2.12 28.19 4.45
C SER A 15 -3.21 27.23 3.93
N ALA A 16 -4.48 27.50 4.25
CA ALA A 16 -5.61 26.70 3.79
C ALA A 16 -5.81 26.84 2.27
N ALA A 17 -5.67 28.04 1.72
CA ALA A 17 -5.69 28.25 0.26
C ALA A 17 -4.55 27.49 -0.44
N THR A 18 -3.35 27.43 0.17
CA THR A 18 -2.20 26.66 -0.33
C THR A 18 -2.47 25.16 -0.28
N ALA A 19 -3.17 24.65 0.74
CA ALA A 19 -3.59 23.25 0.80
C ALA A 19 -4.56 22.87 -0.33
N LEU A 20 -5.44 23.79 -0.72
CA LEU A 20 -6.40 23.57 -1.80
C LEU A 20 -5.79 23.74 -3.19
N ARG A 21 -4.83 24.66 -3.34
CA ARG A 21 -4.15 24.97 -4.62
C ARG A 21 -2.66 25.22 -4.41
N PRO A 22 -1.85 24.18 -4.22
CA PRO A 22 -0.42 24.34 -3.96
C PRO A 22 0.32 24.87 -5.20
N GLY A 23 1.33 25.71 -4.98
CA GLY A 23 2.31 26.04 -6.00
C GLY A 23 3.13 24.81 -6.37
N ARG A 24 3.27 24.52 -7.67
CA ARG A 24 3.90 23.28 -8.17
C ARG A 24 5.28 23.49 -8.81
N ARG A 25 5.81 24.71 -8.83
CA ARG A 25 7.11 25.02 -9.48
C ARG A 25 8.05 25.78 -8.58
N GLY A 26 9.32 25.41 -8.64
CA GLY A 26 10.43 26.09 -7.97
C GLY A 26 10.25 26.24 -6.46
N LEU A 27 10.64 27.40 -5.93
CA LEU A 27 10.55 27.70 -4.49
C LEU A 27 9.12 27.61 -3.95
N PHE A 28 8.10 27.89 -4.76
CA PHE A 28 6.70 27.80 -4.35
C PHE A 28 6.26 26.37 -4.05
N ALA A 29 6.77 25.36 -4.78
CA ALA A 29 6.50 23.96 -4.47
C ALA A 29 7.12 23.54 -3.13
N ALA A 30 8.36 23.95 -2.87
CA ALA A 30 9.06 23.65 -1.62
C ALA A 30 8.39 24.29 -0.39
N LEU A 31 7.88 25.52 -0.54
CA LEU A 31 7.12 26.22 0.53
C LEU A 31 5.69 25.69 0.67
N ALA A 32 5.07 25.26 -0.43
CA ALA A 32 3.72 24.72 -0.42
C ALA A 32 3.63 23.38 0.32
N PHE A 33 4.72 22.58 0.35
CA PHE A 33 4.74 21.33 1.08
C PHE A 33 4.44 21.49 2.58
N PRO A 34 5.28 22.15 3.41
CA PRO A 34 5.05 22.21 4.84
C PRO A 34 3.79 23.00 5.20
N VAL A 35 3.49 24.07 4.46
CA VAL A 35 2.34 24.95 4.70
C VAL A 35 1.03 24.24 4.34
N GLY A 36 0.96 23.65 3.15
CA GLY A 36 -0.22 22.90 2.69
C GLY A 36 -0.44 21.61 3.49
N TRP A 37 0.63 20.92 3.90
CA TRP A 37 0.55 19.77 4.78
C TRP A 37 -0.05 20.14 6.14
N ALA A 38 0.49 21.20 6.78
CA ALA A 38 -0.01 21.65 8.07
C ALA A 38 -1.49 22.04 8.00
N ALA A 39 -1.89 22.85 7.02
CA ALA A 39 -3.28 23.22 6.85
C ALA A 39 -4.20 22.02 6.55
N GLY A 40 -3.75 21.09 5.71
CA GLY A 40 -4.53 19.93 5.32
C GLY A 40 -4.74 18.91 6.43
N GLU A 41 -3.71 18.66 7.25
CA GLU A 41 -3.75 17.63 8.29
C GLU A 41 -4.10 18.19 9.68
N LEU A 42 -3.90 19.50 9.93
CA LEU A 42 -4.17 20.17 11.19
C LEU A 42 -5.42 21.08 11.15
N ALA A 43 -6.29 20.94 10.15
CA ALA A 43 -7.46 21.80 9.99
C ALA A 43 -8.37 21.84 11.23
N GLY A 44 -8.53 20.70 11.93
CA GLY A 44 -9.30 20.66 13.18
C GLY A 44 -8.66 21.46 14.31
N GLN A 45 -7.33 21.38 14.45
CA GLN A 45 -6.56 22.13 15.44
C GLN A 45 -6.54 23.62 15.12
N ALA A 46 -6.44 23.97 13.82
CA ALA A 46 -6.53 25.36 13.37
C ALA A 46 -7.87 26.00 13.79
N LEU A 47 -8.98 25.28 13.63
CA LEU A 47 -10.30 25.75 14.10
C LEU A 47 -10.35 25.96 15.61
N VAL A 48 -9.75 25.06 16.40
CA VAL A 48 -9.68 25.20 17.86
C VAL A 48 -8.84 26.44 18.26
N VAL A 49 -7.66 26.59 17.64
CA VAL A 49 -6.78 27.76 17.88
C VAL A 49 -7.51 29.06 17.54
N GLU A 50 -8.17 29.08 16.39
CA GLU A 50 -8.93 30.25 15.96
C GLU A 50 -10.07 30.58 16.93
N ALA A 51 -10.86 29.58 17.36
CA ALA A 51 -11.93 29.78 18.35
C ALA A 51 -11.39 30.34 19.68
N VAL A 52 -10.24 29.83 20.15
CA VAL A 52 -9.58 30.34 21.37
C VAL A 52 -9.13 31.79 21.19
N LEU A 53 -8.55 32.14 20.04
CA LEU A 53 -8.12 33.50 19.75
C LEU A 53 -9.28 34.47 19.69
N ILE A 54 -10.39 34.09 19.06
CA ILE A 54 -11.63 34.90 19.03
C ILE A 54 -12.18 35.08 20.45
N ALA A 55 -12.22 34.01 21.27
CA ALA A 55 -12.69 34.09 22.65
C ALA A 55 -11.81 35.01 23.51
N LEU A 56 -10.48 34.95 23.37
CA LEU A 56 -9.54 35.84 24.05
C LEU A 56 -9.73 37.31 23.64
N LEU A 57 -9.91 37.56 22.35
CA LEU A 57 -10.21 38.90 21.86
C LEU A 57 -11.51 39.46 22.46
N HIS A 58 -12.55 38.62 22.47
CA HIS A 58 -13.84 38.99 23.07
C HIS A 58 -13.71 39.30 24.58
N TRP A 59 -12.94 38.45 25.32
CA TRP A 59 -12.65 38.65 26.74
C TRP A 59 -11.96 39.99 27.01
N TRP A 60 -11.13 40.48 26.10
CA TRP A 60 -10.47 41.78 26.20
C TRP A 60 -11.29 42.95 25.64
N GLY A 61 -12.60 42.75 25.43
CA GLY A 61 -13.51 43.78 24.97
C GLY A 61 -13.36 44.16 23.51
N TRP A 62 -12.85 43.24 22.67
CA TRP A 62 -12.76 43.40 21.23
C TRP A 62 -13.69 42.35 20.55
N PRO A 63 -14.41 42.60 19.45
CA PRO A 63 -14.13 43.64 18.46
C PRO A 63 -14.81 44.95 18.76
N ARG A 64 -14.06 46.04 18.61
CA ARG A 64 -14.67 47.36 18.46
C ARG A 64 -15.31 47.44 17.09
N THR A 65 -16.37 48.23 16.96
CA THR A 65 -17.07 48.53 15.70
C THR A 65 -16.25 49.49 14.83
N ASP A 66 -14.96 49.29 14.71
CA ASP A 66 -14.05 49.98 13.79
C ASP A 66 -13.74 49.07 12.58
N GLY A 67 -13.37 49.65 11.46
CA GLY A 67 -13.13 48.93 10.23
C GLY A 67 -12.09 47.78 10.35
N LEU A 68 -11.16 47.84 11.31
CA LEU A 68 -10.22 46.78 11.60
C LEU A 68 -10.91 45.56 12.22
N GLY A 69 -11.91 45.80 13.10
CA GLY A 69 -12.70 44.72 13.69
C GLY A 69 -13.48 43.93 12.68
N GLU A 70 -14.10 44.60 11.74
CA GLU A 70 -14.85 43.97 10.67
C GLU A 70 -13.95 43.10 9.77
N VAL A 71 -12.74 43.58 9.44
CA VAL A 71 -11.76 42.82 8.65
C VAL A 71 -11.32 41.57 9.37
N VAL A 72 -11.05 41.62 10.68
CA VAL A 72 -10.64 40.44 11.46
C VAL A 72 -11.76 39.41 11.54
N ILE A 73 -13.01 39.85 11.76
CA ILE A 73 -14.18 38.94 11.77
C ILE A 73 -14.36 38.28 10.40
N ALA A 74 -14.29 39.05 9.31
CA ALA A 74 -14.43 38.50 7.97
C ALA A 74 -13.32 37.48 7.63
N LEU A 75 -12.08 37.78 8.04
CA LEU A 75 -10.95 36.89 7.83
C LEU A 75 -11.06 35.62 8.68
N ALA A 76 -11.48 35.72 9.94
CA ALA A 76 -11.76 34.59 10.80
C ALA A 76 -12.88 33.71 10.24
N ALA A 77 -13.95 34.29 9.75
CA ALA A 77 -15.00 33.53 9.09
C ALA A 77 -14.51 32.78 7.83
N LEU A 78 -13.64 33.42 7.03
CA LEU A 78 -13.00 32.77 5.87
C LEU A 78 -12.14 31.57 6.31
N VAL A 79 -11.27 31.77 7.30
CA VAL A 79 -10.42 30.69 7.85
C VAL A 79 -11.26 29.52 8.36
N ALA A 80 -12.34 29.81 9.09
CA ALA A 80 -13.25 28.77 9.58
C ALA A 80 -13.90 28.00 8.44
N VAL A 81 -14.38 28.67 7.39
CA VAL A 81 -14.97 28.01 6.20
C VAL A 81 -13.95 27.13 5.49
N GLU A 82 -12.73 27.63 5.25
CA GLU A 82 -11.68 26.88 4.58
C GLU A 82 -11.25 25.64 5.38
N ASN A 83 -11.04 25.77 6.69
CA ASN A 83 -10.67 24.64 7.54
C ASN A 83 -11.81 23.62 7.72
N LEU A 84 -13.07 24.05 7.79
CA LEU A 84 -14.24 23.16 7.76
C LEU A 84 -14.30 22.38 6.43
N ALA A 85 -14.03 23.04 5.31
CA ALA A 85 -13.96 22.38 4.01
C ALA A 85 -12.83 21.33 3.94
N LEU A 86 -11.61 21.69 4.41
CA LEU A 86 -10.48 20.76 4.49
C LEU A 86 -10.79 19.56 5.38
N LEU A 87 -11.41 19.78 6.52
CA LEU A 87 -11.83 18.73 7.43
C LEU A 87 -12.89 17.81 6.80
N ALA A 88 -13.89 18.39 6.13
CA ALA A 88 -14.91 17.62 5.40
C ALA A 88 -14.29 16.76 4.28
N ILE A 89 -13.31 17.31 3.54
CA ILE A 89 -12.54 16.58 2.53
C ILE A 89 -11.75 15.45 3.18
N SER A 90 -11.12 15.69 4.32
CA SER A 90 -10.39 14.68 5.08
C SER A 90 -11.28 13.50 5.47
N PHE A 91 -12.50 13.75 5.93
CA PHE A 91 -13.47 12.67 6.25
C PHE A 91 -13.97 11.90 5.02
N ARG A 92 -14.02 12.53 3.83
CA ARG A 92 -14.36 11.84 2.57
C ARG A 92 -13.35 10.77 2.16
N SER A 93 -12.13 10.79 2.72
CA SER A 93 -11.10 9.78 2.46
C SER A 93 -11.60 8.35 2.72
N ARG A 94 -12.52 8.15 3.67
CA ARG A 94 -13.18 6.85 3.91
C ARG A 94 -13.94 6.33 2.69
N THR A 95 -14.64 7.23 1.98
CA THR A 95 -15.37 6.86 0.77
C THR A 95 -14.41 6.59 -0.39
N VAL A 96 -13.33 7.36 -0.50
CA VAL A 96 -12.28 7.14 -1.50
C VAL A 96 -11.63 5.79 -1.30
N VAL A 97 -11.20 5.47 -0.08
CA VAL A 97 -10.62 4.18 0.29
C VAL A 97 -11.57 3.03 -0.03
N ARG A 98 -12.83 3.14 0.39
CA ARG A 98 -13.83 2.09 0.11
C ARG A 98 -13.96 1.80 -1.39
N ARG A 99 -14.04 2.85 -2.22
CA ARG A 99 -14.10 2.71 -3.69
C ARG A 99 -12.84 2.09 -4.27
N ALA A 100 -11.67 2.48 -3.76
CA ALA A 100 -10.38 1.93 -4.21
C ALA A 100 -10.22 0.44 -3.88
N LEU A 101 -10.92 -0.05 -2.85
CA LEU A 101 -10.93 -1.45 -2.43
C LEU A 101 -12.19 -2.21 -2.91
N GLU A 102 -13.05 -1.61 -3.73
CA GLU A 102 -14.14 -2.33 -4.40
C GLU A 102 -13.53 -3.49 -5.21
N GLY A 103 -13.97 -4.73 -4.93
CA GLY A 103 -13.38 -5.96 -5.49
C GLY A 103 -12.33 -6.65 -4.60
N ALA A 104 -11.81 -5.99 -3.54
CA ALA A 104 -11.01 -6.69 -2.54
C ALA A 104 -11.85 -7.79 -1.84
N PRO A 105 -11.21 -8.88 -1.35
CA PRO A 105 -11.92 -9.89 -0.56
C PRO A 105 -12.69 -9.27 0.60
N ASP A 106 -13.96 -9.66 0.81
CA ASP A 106 -14.83 -9.07 1.85
C ASP A 106 -14.21 -9.14 3.26
N ARG A 107 -13.41 -10.15 3.56
CA ARG A 107 -12.62 -10.22 4.81
C ARG A 107 -11.68 -9.05 4.99
N ALA A 108 -11.12 -8.53 3.91
CA ALA A 108 -10.24 -7.37 3.94
C ALA A 108 -11.00 -6.07 4.26
N LEU A 109 -12.29 -5.99 3.91
CA LEU A 109 -13.15 -4.83 4.17
C LEU A 109 -13.87 -4.91 5.51
N ALA A 110 -13.98 -6.10 6.11
CA ALA A 110 -14.68 -6.35 7.37
C ALA A 110 -13.83 -6.08 8.63
N LEU A 111 -13.02 -5.04 8.63
CA LEU A 111 -12.32 -4.64 9.84
C LEU A 111 -13.30 -4.13 10.89
N PRO A 112 -13.23 -4.64 12.15
CA PRO A 112 -14.08 -4.15 13.22
C PRO A 112 -13.87 -2.65 13.45
N GLY A 113 -14.93 -1.89 13.71
CA GLY A 113 -14.81 -0.52 14.19
C GLY A 113 -15.42 0.59 13.34
N SER A 114 -16.27 0.31 12.34
CA SER A 114 -16.81 1.35 11.46
C SER A 114 -17.89 2.27 12.10
N ALA A 115 -18.57 1.85 13.18
CA ALA A 115 -19.65 2.61 13.81
C ALA A 115 -19.21 3.38 15.07
N GLU A 116 -18.35 2.82 15.91
CA GLU A 116 -17.89 3.42 17.17
C GLU A 116 -16.83 4.52 16.98
N ASP A 117 -16.24 4.60 15.79
CA ASP A 117 -15.03 5.35 15.54
C ASP A 117 -15.22 6.83 15.14
N ARG A 118 -16.47 7.31 14.92
CA ARG A 118 -16.66 8.71 14.49
C ARG A 118 -16.22 9.70 15.58
N PHE A 119 -16.56 9.42 16.82
CA PHE A 119 -16.22 10.29 17.94
C PHE A 119 -14.78 10.07 18.42
N GLY A 120 -14.33 8.79 18.50
CA GLY A 120 -12.96 8.45 18.86
C GLY A 120 -11.94 8.96 17.85
N THR A 121 -12.24 8.89 16.55
CA THR A 121 -11.36 9.43 15.49
C THR A 121 -11.28 10.96 15.57
N TRP A 122 -12.37 11.65 15.88
CA TRP A 122 -12.37 13.10 16.01
C TRP A 122 -11.46 13.57 17.16
N TRP A 123 -11.55 12.94 18.34
CA TRP A 123 -10.70 13.29 19.48
C TRP A 123 -9.22 12.93 19.24
N ARG A 124 -8.94 11.79 18.62
CA ARG A 124 -7.58 11.39 18.21
C ARG A 124 -7.00 12.39 17.22
N THR A 125 -7.80 12.83 16.25
CA THR A 125 -7.42 13.85 15.27
C THR A 125 -7.15 15.19 15.94
N ALA A 126 -8.02 15.61 16.87
CA ALA A 126 -7.88 16.90 17.58
C ALA A 126 -6.65 16.94 18.48
N LEU A 127 -6.21 15.80 19.02
CA LEU A 127 -5.07 15.72 19.94
C LEU A 127 -3.80 15.17 19.30
N GLN A 128 -3.81 14.75 18.02
CA GLN A 128 -2.70 14.14 17.28
C GLN A 128 -2.06 12.92 17.96
N PHE A 129 -2.75 12.27 18.89
CA PHE A 129 -2.24 11.10 19.54
C PHE A 129 -2.61 9.85 18.74
N SER A 130 -1.60 9.17 18.21
CA SER A 130 -1.70 7.75 17.94
C SER A 130 -1.49 7.03 19.27
N PRO A 131 -2.53 6.50 19.92
CA PRO A 131 -2.36 5.83 21.19
C PRO A 131 -1.48 4.61 20.99
N HIS A 132 -0.47 4.47 21.83
CA HIS A 132 0.27 3.21 21.91
C HIS A 132 -0.69 2.08 22.24
N PRO A 133 -0.69 0.96 21.54
CA PRO A 133 -1.40 -0.23 21.97
C PRO A 133 -1.00 -0.58 23.41
N ARG A 134 -1.97 -0.83 24.28
CA ARG A 134 -1.68 -1.16 25.67
C ARG A 134 -0.84 -2.43 25.73
N GLY A 135 0.23 -2.42 26.51
CA GLY A 135 1.13 -3.56 26.66
C GLY A 135 2.11 -3.79 25.52
N MET A 136 2.15 -2.91 24.50
CA MET A 136 3.09 -3.04 23.39
C MET A 136 4.55 -3.02 23.88
N GLU A 137 5.32 -4.00 23.43
CA GLU A 137 6.76 -4.12 23.66
C GLU A 137 7.53 -3.66 22.43
N ILE A 138 8.71 -3.06 22.66
CA ILE A 138 9.61 -2.65 21.59
C ILE A 138 11.01 -3.18 21.92
N HIS A 139 11.48 -4.15 21.14
CA HIS A 139 12.86 -4.60 21.16
C HIS A 139 13.68 -3.66 20.29
N ARG A 140 14.56 -2.89 20.91
CA ARG A 140 15.22 -1.76 20.25
C ARG A 140 16.64 -2.06 19.80
N ASP A 141 17.01 -1.40 18.69
CA ASP A 141 18.41 -1.33 18.21
C ASP A 141 19.05 -2.69 17.92
N LEU A 142 18.23 -3.70 17.51
CA LEU A 142 18.72 -4.99 17.09
C LEU A 142 19.57 -4.84 15.82
N ALA A 143 20.77 -5.45 15.82
CA ALA A 143 21.68 -5.37 14.70
C ALA A 143 21.23 -6.31 13.56
N TYR A 144 21.12 -5.79 12.35
CA TYR A 144 20.89 -6.59 11.14
C TYR A 144 22.05 -6.50 10.13
N GLY A 145 23.10 -5.76 10.46
CA GLY A 145 24.30 -5.61 9.67
C GLY A 145 25.42 -4.95 10.46
N LYS A 146 26.60 -4.79 9.81
CA LYS A 146 27.83 -4.28 10.42
C LYS A 146 27.85 -2.76 10.60
N HIS A 147 27.13 -2.01 9.75
CA HIS A 147 27.15 -0.56 9.79
C HIS A 147 26.40 -0.01 11.04
N PRO A 148 26.83 1.10 11.67
CA PRO A 148 26.15 1.66 12.84
C PRO A 148 24.65 1.96 12.63
N ARG A 149 24.25 2.32 11.41
CA ARG A 149 22.84 2.52 11.07
C ARG A 149 22.08 1.20 10.83
N ASN A 150 22.74 0.06 10.68
CA ASN A 150 22.06 -1.21 10.51
C ASN A 150 21.46 -1.70 11.84
N ARG A 151 20.50 -0.95 12.33
CA ARG A 151 19.74 -1.21 13.56
C ARG A 151 18.25 -1.13 13.24
N LEU A 152 17.50 -2.08 13.78
CA LEU A 152 16.05 -2.12 13.66
C LEU A 152 15.37 -2.24 15.04
N ASP A 153 14.11 -1.82 15.10
CA ASP A 153 13.26 -2.03 16.26
C ASP A 153 12.15 -3.02 15.88
N VAL A 154 11.81 -3.94 16.79
CA VAL A 154 10.68 -4.88 16.65
C VAL A 154 9.59 -4.51 17.64
N TRP A 155 8.38 -4.31 17.16
CA TRP A 155 7.21 -3.86 17.91
C TRP A 155 6.17 -4.98 17.90
N ARG A 156 5.67 -5.38 19.08
CA ARG A 156 4.72 -6.49 19.20
C ARG A 156 3.83 -6.37 20.44
N LEU A 157 2.75 -7.11 20.48
CA LEU A 157 2.04 -7.40 21.73
C LEU A 157 2.61 -8.67 22.36
N PRO A 158 2.75 -8.76 23.69
CA PRO A 158 3.27 -9.95 24.38
C PRO A 158 2.47 -11.22 24.12
N ASP A 159 1.16 -11.06 23.96
CA ASP A 159 0.17 -12.10 23.73
C ASP A 159 -0.10 -12.37 22.23
N ALA A 160 0.58 -11.67 21.33
CA ALA A 160 0.62 -12.07 19.93
C ALA A 160 1.25 -13.47 19.87
N GLY A 161 0.43 -14.46 19.54
CA GLY A 161 0.87 -15.86 19.44
C GLY A 161 2.00 -16.05 18.43
N PRO A 162 2.63 -17.23 18.40
CA PRO A 162 3.62 -17.55 17.36
C PRO A 162 2.97 -17.52 15.98
N GLY A 163 3.75 -17.11 14.96
CA GLY A 163 3.28 -17.06 13.57
C GLY A 163 2.46 -15.81 13.24
N ALA A 164 2.63 -14.72 13.98
CA ALA A 164 2.01 -13.44 13.66
C ALA A 164 2.51 -12.89 12.32
N PRO A 165 1.65 -12.29 11.47
CA PRO A 165 2.11 -11.65 10.25
C PRO A 165 3.01 -10.45 10.56
N VAL A 166 3.89 -10.12 9.61
CA VAL A 166 4.97 -9.14 9.80
C VAL A 166 4.83 -7.97 8.83
N VAL A 167 4.95 -6.75 9.33
CA VAL A 167 5.12 -5.56 8.51
C VAL A 167 6.52 -4.96 8.69
N LEU A 168 7.30 -4.92 7.62
CA LEU A 168 8.58 -4.23 7.55
C LEU A 168 8.35 -2.82 7.01
N TYR A 169 8.59 -1.79 7.82
CA TYR A 169 8.35 -0.40 7.44
C TYR A 169 9.67 0.36 7.23
N LEU A 170 9.85 0.89 6.03
CA LEU A 170 11.00 1.70 5.61
C LEU A 170 10.65 3.18 5.68
N HIS A 171 11.43 3.97 6.45
CA HIS A 171 11.18 5.39 6.61
C HIS A 171 11.47 6.20 5.35
N GLY A 172 10.80 7.35 5.18
CA GLY A 172 11.07 8.34 4.14
C GLY A 172 12.26 9.24 4.49
N GLY A 173 12.46 10.29 3.68
CA GLY A 173 13.50 11.28 3.90
C GLY A 173 14.47 11.43 2.72
N ALA A 174 13.94 11.32 1.49
CA ALA A 174 14.71 11.52 0.24
C ALA A 174 16.04 10.73 0.22
N TRP A 175 16.11 9.58 0.88
CA TRP A 175 17.30 8.72 1.07
C TRP A 175 18.48 9.42 1.78
N THR A 176 18.30 10.67 2.25
CA THR A 176 19.37 11.52 2.82
C THR A 176 19.21 11.82 4.30
N PHE A 177 18.01 11.65 4.84
CA PHE A 177 17.71 11.84 6.27
C PHE A 177 16.59 10.90 6.72
N GLY A 178 16.22 10.95 7.99
CA GLY A 178 15.16 10.15 8.59
C GLY A 178 15.68 9.12 9.60
N ASP A 179 14.75 8.67 10.43
CA ASP A 179 15.00 7.64 11.45
C ASP A 179 13.80 6.70 11.59
N LYS A 180 14.07 5.45 11.93
CA LYS A 180 13.10 4.37 12.13
C LYS A 180 12.01 4.66 13.17
N ARG A 181 12.16 5.72 13.98
CA ARG A 181 11.24 6.11 15.06
C ARG A 181 10.38 7.31 14.74
N GLU A 182 10.59 7.96 13.59
CA GLU A 182 9.94 9.24 13.28
C GLU A 182 8.64 9.09 12.49
N GLN A 183 8.54 8.10 11.60
CA GLN A 183 7.46 7.98 10.64
C GLN A 183 6.68 6.66 10.79
N GLY A 184 5.50 6.58 10.16
CA GLY A 184 4.68 5.37 10.11
C GLY A 184 4.01 4.96 11.43
N ARG A 185 4.16 5.71 12.51
CA ARG A 185 3.64 5.35 13.83
C ARG A 185 2.14 5.03 13.84
N PRO A 186 1.25 5.84 13.23
CA PRO A 186 -0.17 5.51 13.23
C PRO A 186 -0.47 4.15 12.61
N MET A 187 0.22 3.82 11.50
CA MET A 187 0.08 2.55 10.81
C MET A 187 0.66 1.40 11.65
N LEU A 188 1.88 1.54 12.18
CA LEU A 188 2.53 0.52 12.99
C LEU A 188 1.72 0.19 14.24
N HIS A 189 1.18 1.19 14.94
CA HIS A 189 0.32 1.00 16.10
C HIS A 189 -0.97 0.24 15.74
N GLU A 190 -1.60 0.55 14.60
CA GLU A 190 -2.80 -0.16 14.15
C GLU A 190 -2.49 -1.62 13.80
N PHE A 191 -1.38 -1.89 13.09
CA PHE A 191 -0.96 -3.25 12.77
C PHE A 191 -0.67 -4.05 14.04
N VAL A 192 0.11 -3.50 14.98
CA VAL A 192 0.41 -4.16 16.25
C VAL A 192 -0.86 -4.39 17.08
N ALA A 193 -1.79 -3.43 17.12
CA ALA A 193 -3.08 -3.59 17.80
C ALA A 193 -3.93 -4.74 17.23
N HIS A 194 -3.69 -5.15 15.98
CA HIS A 194 -4.33 -6.28 15.31
C HIS A 194 -3.47 -7.55 15.29
N GLY A 195 -2.50 -7.66 16.20
CA GLY A 195 -1.69 -8.87 16.40
C GLY A 195 -0.55 -9.06 15.40
N TRP A 196 -0.16 -8.03 14.66
CA TRP A 196 1.00 -8.05 13.77
C TRP A 196 2.29 -7.76 14.54
N VAL A 197 3.40 -8.29 14.04
CA VAL A 197 4.75 -7.85 14.41
C VAL A 197 5.20 -6.78 13.43
N ALA A 198 5.63 -5.62 13.94
CA ALA A 198 6.15 -4.55 13.09
C ALA A 198 7.67 -4.42 13.26
N VAL A 199 8.38 -4.24 12.16
CA VAL A 199 9.84 -4.10 12.11
C VAL A 199 10.19 -2.79 11.42
N THR A 200 11.00 -1.96 12.08
CA THR A 200 11.43 -0.66 11.55
C THR A 200 12.95 -0.56 11.53
N PRO A 201 13.60 -0.69 10.37
CA PRO A 201 15.05 -0.52 10.25
C PRO A 201 15.42 0.94 9.96
N ASN A 202 16.61 1.33 10.44
CA ASN A 202 17.39 2.40 9.84
C ASN A 202 18.24 1.80 8.71
N TYR A 203 18.43 2.52 7.62
CA TYR A 203 19.30 2.16 6.52
C TYR A 203 20.35 3.26 6.29
N ARG A 204 21.44 2.95 5.58
CA ARG A 204 22.48 3.93 5.22
C ARG A 204 21.91 5.04 4.37
N LEU A 205 22.39 6.26 4.57
CA LEU A 205 21.86 7.47 3.96
C LEU A 205 22.91 8.16 3.08
N ALA A 206 22.45 8.58 1.90
CA ALA A 206 23.19 9.48 1.04
C ALA A 206 23.30 10.89 1.69
N PRO A 207 24.25 11.73 1.33
CA PRO A 207 25.27 11.50 0.31
C PRO A 207 26.48 10.69 0.83
N ARG A 208 26.55 10.37 2.12
CA ARG A 208 27.67 9.64 2.73
C ARG A 208 27.76 8.22 2.20
N ASP A 209 26.62 7.56 2.13
CA ASP A 209 26.48 6.20 1.64
C ASP A 209 25.51 6.22 0.44
N PRO A 210 26.02 6.48 -0.79
CA PRO A 210 25.17 6.64 -1.96
C PRO A 210 24.55 5.32 -2.39
N TRP A 211 23.67 5.38 -3.40
CA TRP A 211 23.14 4.19 -4.05
C TRP A 211 24.27 3.24 -4.51
N PRO A 212 24.18 1.92 -4.30
CA PRO A 212 22.99 1.18 -3.87
C PRO A 212 22.86 0.92 -2.35
N ALA A 213 23.66 1.60 -1.49
CA ALA A 213 23.70 1.31 -0.06
C ALA A 213 22.33 1.32 0.64
N PRO A 214 21.40 2.28 0.41
CA PRO A 214 20.06 2.25 1.01
C PRO A 214 19.25 1.01 0.62
N MET A 215 19.34 0.56 -0.64
CA MET A 215 18.64 -0.63 -1.14
C MET A 215 19.23 -1.91 -0.55
N GLN A 216 20.56 -2.03 -0.54
CA GLN A 216 21.25 -3.18 0.08
C GLN A 216 20.85 -3.34 1.55
N ASP A 217 20.74 -2.25 2.28
CA ASP A 217 20.33 -2.28 3.69
C ASP A 217 18.85 -2.64 3.85
N ALA A 218 17.98 -2.20 2.94
CA ALA A 218 16.58 -2.60 2.93
C ALA A 218 16.43 -4.13 2.68
N VAL A 219 17.20 -4.68 1.73
CA VAL A 219 17.26 -6.14 1.47
C VAL A 219 17.86 -6.88 2.67
N ALA A 220 18.92 -6.36 3.31
CA ALA A 220 19.50 -6.95 4.51
C ALA A 220 18.52 -6.99 5.67
N ALA A 221 17.72 -5.92 5.86
CA ALA A 221 16.67 -5.88 6.88
C ALA A 221 15.57 -6.91 6.61
N LEU A 222 15.15 -7.10 5.35
CA LEU A 222 14.23 -8.17 4.97
C LEU A 222 14.84 -9.54 5.22
N ALA A 223 16.10 -9.77 4.86
CA ALA A 223 16.80 -11.03 5.13
C ALA A 223 16.90 -11.33 6.63
N TRP A 224 17.11 -10.31 7.46
CA TRP A 224 17.05 -10.46 8.92
C TRP A 224 15.64 -10.88 9.38
N VAL A 225 14.59 -10.26 8.85
CA VAL A 225 13.20 -10.67 9.14
C VAL A 225 12.98 -12.13 8.78
N LYS A 226 13.43 -12.57 7.61
CA LYS A 226 13.29 -13.96 7.14
C LYS A 226 14.00 -14.98 8.02
N ARG A 227 15.09 -14.59 8.69
CA ARG A 227 15.92 -15.50 9.52
C ARG A 227 15.56 -15.46 11.00
N GLU A 228 15.19 -14.30 11.53
CA GLU A 228 15.18 -14.05 12.96
C GLU A 228 13.79 -13.77 13.55
N ILE A 229 12.81 -13.42 12.70
CA ILE A 229 11.53 -12.88 13.20
C ILE A 229 10.70 -13.90 13.96
N GLU A 230 10.90 -15.20 13.76
CA GLU A 230 10.24 -16.27 14.53
C GLU A 230 10.55 -16.17 16.03
N SER A 231 11.81 -15.80 16.39
CA SER A 231 12.22 -15.58 17.76
C SER A 231 11.49 -14.40 18.43
N HIS A 232 10.87 -13.54 17.62
CA HIS A 232 10.05 -12.42 18.03
C HIS A 232 8.53 -12.67 17.84
N GLY A 233 8.13 -13.91 17.50
CA GLY A 233 6.74 -14.33 17.32
C GLY A 233 6.16 -14.06 15.93
N GLY A 234 6.95 -13.54 14.98
CA GLY A 234 6.53 -13.32 13.62
C GLY A 234 6.65 -14.56 12.73
N ASP A 235 5.96 -14.55 11.60
CA ASP A 235 6.01 -15.57 10.56
C ASP A 235 6.81 -15.04 9.36
N PRO A 236 7.98 -15.63 9.02
CA PRO A 236 8.82 -15.20 7.91
C PRO A 236 8.16 -15.36 6.53
N ASP A 237 7.14 -16.20 6.40
CA ASP A 237 6.40 -16.41 5.16
C ASP A 237 5.24 -15.42 4.97
N ARG A 238 4.88 -14.68 6.01
CA ARG A 238 3.76 -13.73 6.05
C ARG A 238 4.25 -12.28 6.18
N VAL A 239 5.19 -11.89 5.34
CA VAL A 239 5.84 -10.57 5.37
C VAL A 239 5.22 -9.63 4.35
N VAL A 240 4.90 -8.41 4.81
CA VAL A 240 4.48 -7.26 4.00
C VAL A 240 5.50 -6.14 4.18
N VAL A 241 5.85 -5.45 3.10
CA VAL A 241 6.77 -4.30 3.16
C VAL A 241 6.00 -3.02 2.92
N SER A 242 6.29 -1.99 3.70
CA SER A 242 5.67 -0.67 3.60
C SER A 242 6.67 0.45 3.75
N GLY A 243 6.29 1.63 3.31
CA GLY A 243 7.08 2.84 3.51
C GLY A 243 6.46 4.07 2.85
N GLY A 244 6.92 5.25 3.25
CA GLY A 244 6.52 6.52 2.68
C GLY A 244 7.63 7.21 1.91
N SER A 245 7.34 7.91 0.80
CA SER A 245 8.32 8.68 0.03
C SER A 245 9.50 7.81 -0.45
N ALA A 246 10.72 8.17 -0.11
CA ALA A 246 11.92 7.35 -0.33
C ALA A 246 11.79 5.93 0.24
N GLY A 247 11.11 5.77 1.40
CA GLY A 247 10.79 4.45 1.97
C GLY A 247 9.75 3.69 1.14
N GLY A 248 8.78 4.39 0.54
CA GLY A 248 7.82 3.82 -0.40
C GLY A 248 8.46 3.33 -1.70
N HIS A 249 9.49 4.03 -2.18
CA HIS A 249 10.37 3.60 -3.26
C HIS A 249 11.12 2.32 -2.91
N LEU A 250 11.84 2.33 -1.77
CA LEU A 250 12.60 1.15 -1.30
C LEU A 250 11.68 -0.05 -1.08
N ALA A 251 10.49 0.15 -0.49
CA ALA A 251 9.50 -0.90 -0.29
C ALA A 251 9.03 -1.50 -1.64
N ALA A 252 8.79 -0.65 -2.63
CA ALA A 252 8.41 -1.09 -3.97
C ALA A 252 9.53 -1.90 -4.64
N LEU A 253 10.78 -1.44 -4.58
CA LEU A 253 11.92 -2.17 -5.14
C LEU A 253 12.19 -3.48 -4.42
N VAL A 254 12.10 -3.50 -3.08
CA VAL A 254 12.24 -4.75 -2.29
C VAL A 254 11.21 -5.78 -2.73
N GLY A 255 9.95 -5.35 -2.95
CA GLY A 255 8.90 -6.26 -3.40
C GLY A 255 9.03 -6.73 -4.85
N LEU A 256 9.56 -5.90 -5.74
CA LEU A 256 9.65 -6.17 -7.18
C LEU A 256 10.98 -6.80 -7.59
N ALA A 257 12.05 -6.51 -6.88
CA ALA A 257 13.40 -6.87 -7.28
C ALA A 257 14.36 -7.12 -6.09
N GLY A 258 13.84 -7.39 -4.89
CA GLY A 258 14.68 -7.65 -3.71
C GLY A 258 15.58 -8.87 -3.85
N ALA A 259 15.24 -9.81 -4.72
CA ALA A 259 16.06 -10.97 -5.05
C ALA A 259 17.15 -10.70 -6.10
N ASP A 260 17.19 -9.49 -6.71
CA ASP A 260 18.20 -9.15 -7.72
C ASP A 260 19.62 -9.24 -7.12
N PRO A 261 20.52 -10.04 -7.71
CA PRO A 261 21.89 -10.17 -7.22
C PRO A 261 22.66 -8.86 -7.12
N ALA A 262 22.32 -7.84 -7.95
CA ALA A 262 22.96 -6.53 -7.93
C ALA A 262 22.77 -5.78 -6.59
N TRP A 263 21.72 -6.10 -5.85
CA TRP A 263 21.39 -5.43 -4.59
C TRP A 263 21.48 -6.35 -3.37
N ARG A 264 21.79 -7.62 -3.59
CA ARG A 264 21.93 -8.60 -2.52
C ARG A 264 23.18 -8.26 -1.70
N PRO A 265 23.06 -7.99 -0.38
CA PRO A 265 24.22 -7.63 0.43
C PRO A 265 25.07 -8.86 0.73
N GLU A 266 26.36 -8.60 1.06
CA GLU A 266 27.28 -9.64 1.52
C GLU A 266 26.69 -10.40 2.72
N GLY A 267 26.73 -11.75 2.67
CA GLY A 267 26.22 -12.61 3.73
C GLY A 267 24.71 -12.95 3.62
N VAL A 268 24.02 -12.47 2.58
CA VAL A 268 22.69 -12.93 2.22
C VAL A 268 22.82 -13.87 1.01
N GLY A 269 22.81 -15.18 1.25
CA GLY A 269 22.92 -16.19 0.19
C GLY A 269 21.58 -16.40 -0.54
N ASP A 270 21.65 -17.19 -1.63
CA ASP A 270 20.48 -17.47 -2.48
C ASP A 270 19.43 -18.37 -1.78
N GLU A 271 19.80 -19.02 -0.69
CA GLU A 271 18.91 -19.83 0.14
C GLU A 271 17.85 -19.00 0.90
N VAL A 272 18.03 -17.69 1.01
CA VAL A 272 17.07 -16.80 1.70
C VAL A 272 15.98 -16.40 0.72
N ASP A 273 14.76 -16.85 0.99
CA ASP A 273 13.57 -16.38 0.26
C ASP A 273 13.25 -14.93 0.64
N LEU A 274 13.52 -14.01 -0.28
CA LEU A 274 13.25 -12.57 -0.15
C LEU A 274 11.87 -12.16 -0.68
N SER A 275 11.01 -13.12 -0.99
CA SER A 275 9.65 -12.81 -1.43
C SER A 275 8.82 -12.17 -0.31
N VAL A 276 7.90 -11.29 -0.70
CA VAL A 276 6.95 -10.64 0.21
C VAL A 276 5.53 -10.79 -0.33
N ARG A 277 4.53 -10.73 0.55
CA ARG A 277 3.13 -10.95 0.17
C ARG A 277 2.45 -9.70 -0.37
N ALA A 278 2.83 -8.54 0.13
CA ALA A 278 2.33 -7.27 -0.38
C ALA A 278 3.34 -6.14 -0.17
N VAL A 279 3.17 -5.09 -0.96
CA VAL A 279 3.84 -3.80 -0.83
C VAL A 279 2.80 -2.72 -0.60
N LEU A 280 3.00 -1.91 0.44
CA LEU A 280 2.15 -0.78 0.78
C LEU A 280 2.97 0.50 0.57
N SER A 281 2.90 1.09 -0.62
CA SER A 281 3.67 2.29 -0.98
C SER A 281 2.85 3.55 -0.76
N TYR A 282 3.27 4.37 0.18
CA TYR A 282 2.68 5.66 0.47
C TYR A 282 3.47 6.77 -0.21
N TYR A 283 2.84 7.52 -1.11
CA TYR A 283 3.46 8.62 -1.88
C TYR A 283 4.91 8.29 -2.30
N GLY A 284 5.13 7.04 -2.71
CA GLY A 284 6.45 6.53 -3.10
C GLY A 284 6.93 7.07 -4.43
N VAL A 285 8.24 7.24 -4.56
CA VAL A 285 8.87 7.59 -5.83
C VAL A 285 8.95 6.34 -6.71
N LEU A 286 7.91 6.10 -7.54
CA LEU A 286 7.77 4.86 -8.31
C LEU A 286 8.38 4.94 -9.71
N GLU A 287 8.89 6.11 -10.09
CA GLU A 287 9.59 6.41 -11.33
C GLU A 287 10.80 7.30 -11.03
N MET A 288 11.99 6.97 -11.53
CA MET A 288 13.26 7.60 -11.16
C MET A 288 13.99 8.29 -12.31
N THR A 289 13.43 8.26 -13.53
CA THR A 289 14.07 8.89 -14.68
C THR A 289 13.70 10.37 -14.83
N GLY A 290 12.70 10.84 -14.09
CA GLY A 290 12.20 12.21 -14.16
C GLY A 290 11.40 12.50 -15.43
N ASP A 291 10.77 11.48 -16.03
CA ASP A 291 9.95 11.61 -17.23
C ASP A 291 8.83 12.63 -17.01
N GLU A 292 8.85 13.71 -17.79
CA GLU A 292 7.92 14.85 -17.65
C GLU A 292 6.45 14.47 -17.89
N ASP A 293 6.16 13.43 -18.66
CA ASP A 293 4.79 12.93 -18.83
C ASP A 293 4.20 12.44 -17.51
N HIS A 294 5.07 11.97 -16.61
CA HIS A 294 4.70 11.48 -15.28
C HIS A 294 4.90 12.55 -14.20
N TRP A 295 5.93 13.40 -14.30
CA TRP A 295 6.35 14.31 -13.22
C TRP A 295 5.80 15.73 -13.31
N ASN A 296 5.32 16.17 -14.49
CA ASN A 296 4.65 17.46 -14.67
C ASN A 296 5.46 18.67 -14.10
N GLY A 297 6.73 18.73 -14.43
CA GLY A 297 7.64 19.80 -13.99
C GLY A 297 8.31 19.59 -12.64
N LEU A 298 8.15 18.43 -12.00
CA LEU A 298 8.88 18.05 -10.78
C LEU A 298 10.06 17.11 -11.08
N GLY A 299 10.11 16.51 -12.26
CA GLY A 299 11.11 15.49 -12.65
C GLY A 299 12.53 16.02 -12.64
N GLU A 300 12.77 17.22 -13.15
CA GLU A 300 14.09 17.87 -13.14
C GLU A 300 14.64 18.00 -11.69
N GLY A 301 13.78 18.38 -10.75
CA GLY A 301 14.16 18.47 -9.32
C GLY A 301 14.53 17.13 -8.72
N LEU A 302 13.83 16.05 -9.09
CA LEU A 302 14.16 14.69 -8.68
C LEU A 302 15.52 14.28 -9.26
N VAL A 303 15.70 14.39 -10.56
CA VAL A 303 16.96 14.00 -11.25
C VAL A 303 18.14 14.74 -10.62
N HIS A 304 18.01 16.05 -10.40
CA HIS A 304 19.05 16.84 -9.74
C HIS A 304 19.39 16.33 -8.32
N LEU A 305 18.37 15.94 -7.52
CA LEU A 305 18.58 15.34 -6.20
C LEU A 305 19.35 14.01 -6.32
N LEU A 306 18.95 13.16 -7.28
CA LEU A 306 19.57 11.86 -7.49
C LEU A 306 21.05 12.00 -7.91
N GLU A 307 21.32 12.83 -8.89
CA GLU A 307 22.66 13.09 -9.40
C GLU A 307 23.61 13.67 -8.32
N ARG A 308 23.11 14.63 -7.55
CA ARG A 308 23.93 15.35 -6.60
C ARG A 308 24.11 14.67 -5.26
N ARG A 309 23.15 13.85 -4.85
CA ARG A 309 23.11 13.34 -3.47
C ARG A 309 22.99 11.83 -3.39
N VAL A 310 22.07 11.23 -4.14
CA VAL A 310 21.64 9.84 -3.90
C VAL A 310 22.43 8.85 -4.75
N VAL A 311 22.46 9.02 -6.05
CA VAL A 311 23.15 8.14 -7.01
C VAL A 311 24.61 8.61 -7.20
N GLN A 312 24.81 9.94 -7.25
CA GLN A 312 26.10 10.62 -7.45
C GLN A 312 26.75 10.30 -8.80
N LEU A 313 25.91 9.98 -9.77
CA LEU A 313 26.28 9.83 -11.18
C LEU A 313 25.29 10.67 -12.00
N PRO A 314 25.71 11.31 -13.11
CA PRO A 314 24.79 12.04 -13.96
C PRO A 314 23.78 11.11 -14.61
N TYR A 315 22.57 11.60 -14.88
CA TYR A 315 21.55 10.85 -15.62
C TYR A 315 22.03 10.52 -17.03
N GLU A 316 22.56 11.53 -17.73
CA GLU A 316 23.14 11.38 -19.06
C GLU A 316 24.30 10.38 -19.05
N GLY A 317 24.16 9.32 -19.84
CA GLY A 317 25.09 8.20 -19.92
C GLY A 317 24.92 7.12 -18.85
N HIS A 318 23.96 7.26 -17.93
CA HIS A 318 23.63 6.26 -16.91
C HIS A 318 22.12 5.94 -16.86
N GLU A 319 21.40 6.17 -17.95
CA GLU A 319 19.94 6.01 -18.06
C GLU A 319 19.49 4.61 -17.63
N ASP A 320 20.26 3.58 -17.96
CA ASP A 320 19.96 2.18 -17.57
C ASP A 320 20.02 1.98 -16.05
N LEU A 321 20.93 2.65 -15.35
CA LEU A 321 20.96 2.64 -13.89
C LEU A 321 19.67 3.27 -13.33
N TYR A 322 19.28 4.45 -13.82
CA TYR A 322 18.08 5.15 -13.36
C TYR A 322 16.80 4.35 -13.66
N ARG A 323 16.75 3.66 -14.80
CA ARG A 323 15.67 2.71 -15.10
C ARG A 323 15.70 1.51 -14.16
N SER A 324 16.86 0.94 -13.89
CA SER A 324 16.98 -0.23 -13.02
C SER A 324 16.52 0.03 -11.59
N ILE A 325 16.65 1.27 -11.11
CA ILE A 325 16.20 1.71 -9.79
C ILE A 325 14.79 2.30 -9.78
N SER A 326 14.11 2.29 -10.92
CA SER A 326 12.74 2.74 -11.10
C SER A 326 11.77 1.58 -10.85
N PRO A 327 10.97 1.57 -9.78
CA PRO A 327 10.02 0.48 -9.52
C PRO A 327 9.10 0.17 -10.70
N MET A 328 8.71 1.20 -11.46
CA MET A 328 7.87 1.06 -12.66
C MET A 328 8.50 0.14 -13.72
N GLU A 329 9.82 0.13 -13.83
CA GLU A 329 10.57 -0.69 -14.79
C GLU A 329 10.83 -2.13 -14.30
N ARG A 330 10.51 -2.40 -13.04
CA ARG A 330 10.76 -3.70 -12.39
C ARG A 330 9.50 -4.54 -12.22
N ILE A 331 8.37 -4.12 -12.76
CA ILE A 331 7.10 -4.85 -12.63
C ILE A 331 7.16 -6.13 -13.46
N GLY A 332 7.16 -7.28 -12.79
CA GLY A 332 7.06 -8.62 -13.37
C GLY A 332 5.68 -9.24 -13.19
N ARG A 333 5.41 -10.36 -13.85
CA ARG A 333 4.14 -11.11 -13.71
C ARG A 333 3.90 -11.63 -12.30
N ASP A 334 4.96 -11.99 -11.61
CA ASP A 334 5.02 -12.55 -10.25
C ASP A 334 5.07 -11.47 -9.16
N ALA A 335 4.95 -10.18 -9.53
CA ALA A 335 4.92 -9.09 -8.57
C ALA A 335 3.90 -9.35 -7.44
N PRO A 336 4.22 -9.00 -6.17
CA PRO A 336 3.30 -9.17 -5.05
C PRO A 336 2.11 -8.21 -5.15
N THR A 337 1.09 -8.42 -4.31
CA THR A 337 -0.02 -7.44 -4.18
C THR A 337 0.49 -6.05 -3.85
N PHE A 338 -0.04 -5.02 -4.50
CA PHE A 338 0.30 -3.62 -4.23
C PHE A 338 -0.89 -2.82 -3.70
N LEU A 339 -0.61 -1.97 -2.71
CA LEU A 339 -1.43 -0.81 -2.37
C LEU A 339 -0.59 0.44 -2.60
N VAL A 340 -1.05 1.30 -3.51
CA VAL A 340 -0.43 2.60 -3.78
C VAL A 340 -1.35 3.69 -3.23
N VAL A 341 -0.84 4.49 -2.30
CA VAL A 341 -1.57 5.60 -1.67
C VAL A 341 -0.91 6.91 -2.04
N GLN A 342 -1.63 7.80 -2.69
CA GLN A 342 -1.09 9.05 -3.23
C GLN A 342 -2.02 10.24 -3.01
N GLY A 343 -1.47 11.39 -2.67
CA GLY A 343 -2.21 12.65 -2.58
C GLY A 343 -2.20 13.43 -3.89
N THR A 344 -3.35 14.02 -4.30
CA THR A 344 -3.41 14.79 -5.56
C THR A 344 -2.72 16.15 -5.48
N ASN A 345 -2.49 16.67 -4.28
CA ASN A 345 -1.81 17.95 -4.05
C ASN A 345 -0.36 17.76 -3.58
N ASP A 346 0.18 16.56 -3.72
CA ASP A 346 1.57 16.27 -3.43
C ASP A 346 2.48 17.12 -4.34
N THR A 347 3.33 17.94 -3.71
CA THR A 347 4.26 18.85 -4.40
C THR A 347 5.69 18.34 -4.43
N LEU A 348 5.94 17.11 -3.94
CA LEU A 348 7.24 16.45 -3.97
C LEU A 348 7.25 15.26 -4.92
N VAL A 349 6.16 14.48 -4.98
CA VAL A 349 5.97 13.35 -5.90
C VAL A 349 4.64 13.52 -6.62
N ASP A 350 4.68 13.77 -7.93
CA ASP A 350 3.44 13.97 -8.68
C ASP A 350 2.57 12.71 -8.67
N TYR A 351 1.27 12.89 -8.45
CA TYR A 351 0.31 11.78 -8.40
C TYR A 351 0.19 11.01 -9.73
N ARG A 352 0.62 11.61 -10.85
CA ARG A 352 0.66 10.94 -12.16
C ARG A 352 1.64 9.78 -12.17
N VAL A 353 2.74 9.87 -11.41
CA VAL A 353 3.68 8.77 -11.24
C VAL A 353 2.97 7.53 -10.68
N ALA A 354 2.16 7.72 -9.64
CA ALA A 354 1.37 6.64 -9.07
C ALA A 354 0.34 6.07 -10.06
N ARG A 355 -0.35 6.93 -10.82
CA ARG A 355 -1.30 6.51 -11.87
C ARG A 355 -0.62 5.70 -12.97
N ALA A 356 0.53 6.16 -13.47
CA ALA A 356 1.29 5.46 -14.49
C ALA A 356 1.77 4.09 -14.00
N PHE A 357 2.33 4.04 -12.79
CA PHE A 357 2.73 2.79 -12.14
C PHE A 357 1.56 1.80 -12.03
N VAL A 358 0.42 2.25 -11.50
CA VAL A 358 -0.77 1.38 -11.34
C VAL A 358 -1.29 0.87 -12.68
N THR A 359 -1.31 1.73 -13.70
CA THR A 359 -1.73 1.36 -15.06
C THR A 359 -0.80 0.28 -15.62
N ARG A 360 0.52 0.49 -15.53
CA ARG A 360 1.51 -0.49 -15.99
C ARG A 360 1.46 -1.78 -15.18
N PHE A 361 1.31 -1.69 -13.86
CA PHE A 361 1.20 -2.85 -12.99
C PHE A 361 0.03 -3.75 -13.39
N ARG A 362 -1.16 -3.18 -13.56
CA ARG A 362 -2.37 -3.91 -13.96
C ARG A 362 -2.27 -4.56 -15.34
N ALA A 363 -1.42 -4.03 -16.21
CA ALA A 363 -1.13 -4.58 -17.53
C ALA A 363 0.01 -5.63 -17.54
N SER A 364 0.73 -5.80 -16.44
CA SER A 364 1.96 -6.62 -16.41
C SER A 364 1.96 -7.71 -15.35
N ALA A 365 1.23 -7.54 -14.23
CA ALA A 365 1.27 -8.42 -13.08
C ALA A 365 -0.04 -9.19 -12.88
N PHE A 366 0.07 -10.40 -12.33
CA PHE A 366 -1.11 -11.21 -11.96
C PHE A 366 -1.78 -10.70 -10.67
N ALA A 367 -0.98 -10.17 -9.76
CA ALA A 367 -1.48 -9.70 -8.48
C ALA A 367 -2.30 -8.40 -8.60
N PRO A 368 -3.26 -8.17 -7.72
CA PRO A 368 -4.02 -6.93 -7.70
C PRO A 368 -3.16 -5.73 -7.28
N CYS A 369 -3.41 -4.58 -7.90
CA CYS A 369 -2.87 -3.29 -7.49
C CYS A 369 -4.00 -2.34 -7.13
N TYR A 370 -4.13 -2.05 -5.83
CA TYR A 370 -5.10 -1.11 -5.29
C TYR A 370 -4.52 0.30 -5.31
N HIS A 371 -5.30 1.26 -5.78
CA HIS A 371 -4.89 2.67 -5.86
C HIS A 371 -5.82 3.56 -5.05
N VAL A 372 -5.29 4.15 -3.99
CA VAL A 372 -5.98 5.14 -3.17
C VAL A 372 -5.45 6.53 -3.52
N GLU A 373 -6.20 7.27 -4.32
CA GLU A 373 -5.87 8.64 -4.69
C GLU A 373 -6.67 9.62 -3.85
N LEU A 374 -6.01 10.30 -2.91
CA LEU A 374 -6.64 11.19 -1.94
C LEU A 374 -6.73 12.63 -2.47
N PRO A 375 -7.92 13.20 -2.62
CA PRO A 375 -8.08 14.56 -3.10
C PRO A 375 -7.51 15.57 -2.10
N PHE A 376 -6.86 16.63 -2.63
CA PHE A 376 -6.33 17.76 -1.86
C PHE A 376 -5.36 17.34 -0.72
N THR A 377 -4.69 16.21 -0.88
CA THR A 377 -3.79 15.66 0.14
C THR A 377 -2.34 15.92 -0.28
N GLN A 378 -1.53 16.40 0.66
CA GLN A 378 -0.12 16.71 0.48
C GLN A 378 0.75 15.48 0.78
N HIS A 379 2.04 15.54 0.41
CA HIS A 379 3.06 14.55 0.76
C HIS A 379 3.13 14.32 2.28
N ALA A 380 3.51 13.12 2.73
CA ALA A 380 3.70 12.76 4.14
C ALA A 380 2.47 13.02 5.05
N PHE A 381 1.26 12.92 4.52
CA PHE A 381 0.02 13.19 5.25
C PHE A 381 -0.21 12.25 6.44
N ASP A 382 0.38 11.07 6.44
CA ASP A 382 0.21 9.98 7.43
C ASP A 382 1.17 10.08 8.64
N VAL A 383 2.03 11.10 8.69
CA VAL A 383 2.92 11.36 9.84
C VAL A 383 2.08 11.70 11.09
N THR A 384 0.91 12.30 10.91
CA THR A 384 -0.03 12.63 12.00
C THR A 384 -1.29 11.76 11.95
N ALA A 385 -1.94 11.63 13.11
CA ALA A 385 -3.23 10.96 13.21
C ALA A 385 -4.34 11.87 12.67
N SER A 386 -4.69 11.71 11.40
CA SER A 386 -5.79 12.42 10.73
C SER A 386 -6.88 11.46 10.27
N PRO A 387 -8.08 11.93 9.85
CA PRO A 387 -9.08 11.08 9.22
C PRO A 387 -8.56 10.36 7.96
N ARG A 388 -7.66 11.02 7.20
CA ARG A 388 -6.99 10.42 6.04
C ARG A 388 -6.07 9.29 6.45
N THR A 389 -5.21 9.55 7.45
CA THR A 389 -4.31 8.54 8.02
C THR A 389 -5.08 7.33 8.53
N SER A 390 -6.14 7.54 9.31
CA SER A 390 -6.98 6.45 9.81
C SER A 390 -7.59 5.62 8.68
N ALA A 391 -8.13 6.28 7.64
CA ALA A 391 -8.75 5.59 6.52
C ALA A 391 -7.74 4.76 5.72
N THR A 392 -6.57 5.33 5.41
CA THR A 392 -5.53 4.66 4.62
C THR A 392 -4.81 3.56 5.39
N THR A 393 -4.60 3.76 6.70
CA THR A 393 -4.04 2.71 7.58
C THR A 393 -4.94 1.47 7.63
N ARG A 394 -6.26 1.66 7.69
CA ARG A 394 -7.22 0.54 7.64
C ARG A 394 -7.22 -0.13 6.27
N ALA A 395 -7.10 0.63 5.18
CA ALA A 395 -6.91 0.06 3.86
C ALA A 395 -5.64 -0.79 3.78
N ALA A 396 -4.55 -0.28 4.32
CA ALA A 396 -3.27 -0.98 4.38
C ALA A 396 -3.38 -2.30 5.15
N LEU A 397 -3.98 -2.25 6.34
CA LEU A 397 -4.21 -3.44 7.16
C LEU A 397 -5.12 -4.45 6.46
N ALA A 398 -6.19 -3.98 5.78
CA ALA A 398 -7.10 -4.83 5.03
C ALA A 398 -6.39 -5.57 3.89
N VAL A 399 -5.67 -4.82 3.03
CA VAL A 399 -4.91 -5.40 1.90
C VAL A 399 -3.82 -6.35 2.40
N ALA A 400 -3.07 -5.94 3.43
CA ALA A 400 -2.03 -6.76 4.03
C ALA A 400 -2.58 -8.08 4.61
N THR A 401 -3.69 -8.01 5.36
CA THR A 401 -4.33 -9.20 5.94
C THR A 401 -4.81 -10.15 4.85
N ALA A 402 -5.41 -9.64 3.78
CA ALA A 402 -5.81 -10.45 2.64
C ALA A 402 -4.60 -11.12 1.97
N ALA A 403 -3.53 -10.37 1.72
CA ALA A 403 -2.33 -10.87 1.05
C ALA A 403 -1.61 -11.98 1.84
N VAL A 404 -1.62 -11.92 3.18
CA VAL A 404 -0.98 -12.95 4.02
C VAL A 404 -1.91 -14.13 4.35
N ALA A 405 -3.19 -14.04 4.06
CA ALA A 405 -4.14 -15.12 4.36
C ALA A 405 -3.88 -16.40 3.56
N THR A 406 -3.28 -16.29 2.35
CA THR A 406 -2.94 -17.40 1.45
C THR A 406 -1.46 -17.78 1.50
N ALA A 407 -0.73 -17.37 2.53
CA ALA A 407 0.72 -17.60 2.63
C ALA A 407 1.13 -19.04 2.92
N GLY A 408 0.20 -19.91 3.28
CA GLY A 408 0.46 -21.30 3.61
C GLY A 408 0.00 -22.30 2.57
N PRO A 409 0.39 -23.58 2.71
CA PRO A 409 -0.20 -24.65 1.93
C PRO A 409 -1.71 -24.74 2.23
N VAL A 410 -2.42 -25.46 1.36
CA VAL A 410 -3.86 -25.75 1.59
C VAL A 410 -4.03 -26.31 3.00
N PRO A 411 -4.90 -25.72 3.84
CA PRO A 411 -5.16 -26.24 5.17
C PRO A 411 -5.59 -27.71 5.12
N PRO A 412 -5.12 -28.60 6.01
CA PRO A 412 -5.43 -30.03 5.95
C PRO A 412 -6.93 -30.33 5.90
N GLU A 413 -7.75 -29.55 6.60
CA GLU A 413 -9.20 -29.66 6.60
C GLU A 413 -9.83 -29.32 5.22
N LEU A 414 -9.20 -28.45 4.45
CA LEU A 414 -9.62 -28.13 3.08
C LEU A 414 -9.01 -29.06 2.03
N ALA A 415 -7.83 -29.63 2.29
CA ALA A 415 -7.19 -30.57 1.36
C ALA A 415 -8.08 -31.80 1.08
N ALA A 416 -8.79 -32.29 2.10
CA ALA A 416 -9.74 -33.39 1.96
C ALA A 416 -10.91 -33.03 1.02
N SER A 417 -11.42 -31.81 1.04
CA SER A 417 -12.50 -31.37 0.16
C SER A 417 -12.05 -31.22 -1.31
N TYR A 418 -10.78 -30.90 -1.55
CA TYR A 418 -10.20 -30.89 -2.91
C TYR A 418 -9.96 -32.28 -3.49
N GLN A 419 -9.91 -33.32 -2.65
CA GLN A 419 -9.81 -34.72 -3.05
C GLN A 419 -11.17 -35.44 -3.18
N ALA A 420 -12.28 -34.77 -2.80
CA ALA A 420 -13.63 -35.30 -2.90
C ALA A 420 -14.06 -35.49 -4.38
N PRO A 421 -15.17 -36.22 -4.65
CA PRO A 421 -15.53 -36.66 -6.00
C PRO A 421 -15.50 -35.52 -7.03
N PRO A 422 -15.28 -35.84 -8.31
CA PRO A 422 -14.86 -34.89 -9.32
C PRO A 422 -15.84 -33.73 -9.44
N THR A 423 -15.38 -32.54 -9.17
CA THR A 423 -16.03 -31.31 -9.55
C THR A 423 -16.37 -31.37 -11.03
N VAL A 424 -17.62 -31.12 -11.41
CA VAL A 424 -17.98 -30.99 -12.82
C VAL A 424 -17.42 -29.65 -13.31
N LEU A 425 -16.39 -29.73 -14.15
CA LEU A 425 -15.75 -28.58 -14.76
C LEU A 425 -16.20 -28.42 -16.21
N GLU A 426 -16.84 -27.30 -16.49
CA GLU A 426 -17.32 -26.91 -17.83
C GLU A 426 -16.53 -25.68 -18.32
N VAL A 427 -16.26 -25.63 -19.63
CA VAL A 427 -15.59 -24.52 -20.32
C VAL A 427 -16.50 -23.99 -21.42
N GLU A 428 -16.59 -22.67 -21.56
CA GLU A 428 -17.36 -22.03 -22.63
C GLU A 428 -16.50 -21.93 -23.90
N LEU A 429 -16.88 -22.65 -24.93
CA LEU A 429 -16.28 -22.61 -26.27
C LEU A 429 -17.35 -22.28 -27.29
N ASP A 430 -17.16 -21.25 -28.10
CA ASP A 430 -18.06 -20.82 -29.17
C ASP A 430 -19.53 -20.68 -28.72
N GLY A 431 -19.72 -20.12 -27.51
CA GLY A 431 -21.05 -19.93 -26.92
C GLY A 431 -21.72 -21.17 -26.36
N ARG A 432 -21.01 -22.31 -26.28
CA ARG A 432 -21.50 -23.56 -25.68
C ARG A 432 -20.63 -23.97 -24.51
N ARG A 433 -21.21 -24.56 -23.48
CA ARG A 433 -20.46 -25.19 -22.39
C ARG A 433 -20.15 -26.64 -22.77
N VAL A 434 -18.89 -26.99 -22.66
CA VAL A 434 -18.34 -28.33 -22.91
C VAL A 434 -17.60 -28.82 -21.68
N GLY A 435 -17.49 -30.13 -21.53
CA GLY A 435 -16.73 -30.70 -20.42
C GLY A 435 -15.23 -30.44 -20.54
N ALA A 436 -14.52 -30.49 -19.41
CA ALA A 436 -13.10 -30.16 -19.34
C ALA A 436 -12.22 -30.95 -20.33
N LEU A 437 -12.48 -32.26 -20.51
CA LEU A 437 -11.70 -33.09 -21.43
C LEU A 437 -12.06 -32.85 -22.91
N GLU A 438 -13.29 -32.43 -23.21
CA GLU A 438 -13.68 -31.98 -24.54
C GLU A 438 -12.96 -30.66 -24.88
N ALA A 439 -12.94 -29.72 -23.95
CA ALA A 439 -12.22 -28.45 -24.09
C ALA A 439 -10.70 -28.66 -24.32
N LEU A 440 -10.10 -29.68 -23.75
CA LEU A 440 -8.69 -30.02 -23.95
C LEU A 440 -8.32 -30.23 -25.43
N THR A 441 -9.24 -30.79 -26.22
CA THR A 441 -9.02 -31.00 -27.66
C THR A 441 -8.90 -29.69 -28.43
N ALA A 442 -9.63 -28.66 -28.00
CA ALA A 442 -9.64 -27.35 -28.63
C ALA A 442 -8.53 -26.40 -28.12
N LEU A 443 -8.22 -26.47 -26.83
CA LEU A 443 -7.32 -25.54 -26.15
C LEU A 443 -5.89 -26.06 -25.98
N GLY A 444 -5.68 -27.39 -26.10
CA GLY A 444 -4.46 -28.04 -25.57
C GLY A 444 -4.47 -28.07 -24.03
N PRO A 445 -3.36 -28.41 -23.36
CA PRO A 445 -3.27 -28.34 -21.90
C PRO A 445 -3.55 -26.93 -21.38
N TYR A 446 -4.38 -26.84 -20.34
CA TYR A 446 -4.79 -25.55 -19.77
C TYR A 446 -4.95 -25.63 -18.24
N VAL A 447 -4.95 -24.48 -17.62
CA VAL A 447 -5.25 -24.32 -16.18
C VAL A 447 -6.56 -23.57 -16.00
N VAL A 448 -7.26 -23.82 -14.88
CA VAL A 448 -8.46 -23.08 -14.51
C VAL A 448 -8.25 -22.42 -13.17
N VAL A 449 -8.46 -21.10 -13.17
CA VAL A 449 -8.36 -20.26 -11.99
C VAL A 449 -9.69 -19.55 -11.77
N THR A 450 -10.19 -19.52 -10.54
CA THR A 450 -11.41 -18.81 -10.17
C THR A 450 -11.10 -17.60 -9.30
N PRO A 451 -11.78 -16.47 -9.46
CA PRO A 451 -11.78 -15.37 -8.49
C PRO A 451 -12.88 -15.53 -7.44
N ASP A 452 -13.79 -16.51 -7.59
CA ASP A 452 -14.92 -16.71 -6.70
C ASP A 452 -14.50 -17.29 -5.34
N ASN A 453 -15.26 -17.00 -4.30
CA ASN A 453 -15.10 -17.56 -2.95
C ASN A 453 -13.66 -17.56 -2.43
N PRO A 454 -12.99 -16.39 -2.38
CA PRO A 454 -11.60 -16.32 -1.96
C PRO A 454 -11.40 -16.95 -0.58
N TYR A 455 -10.25 -17.60 -0.38
CA TYR A 455 -9.91 -18.33 0.86
C TYR A 455 -10.86 -19.48 1.18
N SER A 456 -11.53 -20.05 0.17
CA SER A 456 -12.57 -21.07 0.33
C SER A 456 -13.66 -20.64 1.31
N VAL A 457 -14.05 -19.38 1.25
CA VAL A 457 -15.15 -18.81 2.05
C VAL A 457 -16.27 -18.41 1.12
N PRO A 458 -17.50 -18.94 1.30
CA PRO A 458 -18.65 -18.52 0.52
C PRO A 458 -18.81 -17.00 0.56
N THR A 459 -18.85 -16.40 -0.61
CA THR A 459 -18.87 -14.94 -0.81
C THR A 459 -20.19 -14.55 -1.50
N PRO A 460 -20.80 -13.40 -1.17
CA PRO A 460 -22.03 -12.94 -1.81
C PRO A 460 -21.91 -12.94 -3.34
N PRO A 461 -22.98 -13.36 -4.08
CA PRO A 461 -22.94 -13.49 -5.54
C PRO A 461 -22.52 -12.20 -6.27
N GLU A 462 -22.93 -11.04 -5.75
CA GLU A 462 -22.57 -9.74 -6.34
C GLU A 462 -21.07 -9.42 -6.16
N ALA A 463 -20.46 -9.83 -5.06
CA ALA A 463 -19.03 -9.67 -4.83
C ALA A 463 -18.22 -10.59 -5.75
N ASN A 464 -18.63 -11.86 -5.90
CA ASN A 464 -18.04 -12.79 -6.87
C ASN A 464 -18.17 -12.25 -8.30
N ALA A 465 -19.35 -11.70 -8.68
CA ALA A 465 -19.55 -11.12 -10.01
C ALA A 465 -18.58 -9.95 -10.29
N ARG A 466 -18.36 -9.05 -9.32
CA ARG A 466 -17.38 -7.96 -9.46
C ARG A 466 -15.95 -8.51 -9.65
N ARG A 467 -15.54 -9.47 -8.83
CA ARG A 467 -14.22 -10.10 -8.92
C ARG A 467 -13.98 -10.76 -10.28
N ARG A 468 -15.01 -11.41 -10.85
CA ARG A 468 -14.92 -11.99 -12.20
C ARG A 468 -14.70 -10.93 -13.29
N VAL A 469 -15.37 -9.78 -13.19
CA VAL A 469 -15.16 -8.66 -14.13
C VAL A 469 -13.74 -8.11 -14.02
N GLU A 470 -13.23 -7.93 -12.80
CA GLU A 470 -11.87 -7.43 -12.57
C GLU A 470 -10.82 -8.42 -13.04
N MET A 471 -10.99 -9.72 -12.76
CA MET A 471 -10.06 -10.75 -13.23
C MET A 471 -10.05 -10.82 -14.76
N ALA A 472 -11.23 -10.79 -15.40
CA ALA A 472 -11.33 -10.77 -16.85
C ALA A 472 -10.59 -9.58 -17.47
N ALA A 473 -10.74 -8.39 -16.87
CA ALA A 473 -10.03 -7.19 -17.32
C ALA A 473 -8.49 -7.32 -17.13
N SER A 474 -8.04 -7.89 -16.01
CA SER A 474 -6.62 -8.14 -15.74
C SER A 474 -6.03 -9.15 -16.73
N LEU A 475 -6.73 -10.25 -17.00
CA LEU A 475 -6.29 -11.27 -17.95
C LEU A 475 -6.21 -10.70 -19.39
N ALA A 476 -7.19 -9.89 -19.78
CA ALA A 476 -7.19 -9.21 -21.09
C ALA A 476 -6.02 -8.21 -21.21
N ALA A 477 -5.74 -7.44 -20.15
CA ALA A 477 -4.60 -6.52 -20.10
C ALA A 477 -3.25 -7.25 -20.22
N LEU A 478 -3.16 -8.47 -19.69
CA LEU A 478 -2.00 -9.36 -19.80
C LEU A 478 -1.90 -10.06 -21.16
N GLY A 479 -2.85 -9.84 -22.06
CA GLY A 479 -2.91 -10.50 -23.37
C GLY A 479 -3.20 -12.01 -23.31
N LEU A 480 -3.82 -12.48 -22.22
CA LEU A 480 -4.16 -13.89 -22.03
C LEU A 480 -5.53 -14.20 -22.65
N ASP A 481 -5.60 -15.25 -23.47
CA ASP A 481 -6.89 -15.76 -23.98
C ASP A 481 -7.59 -16.59 -22.89
N ALA A 482 -8.58 -15.96 -22.27
CA ALA A 482 -9.31 -16.50 -21.14
C ALA A 482 -10.71 -16.97 -21.56
N ARG A 483 -11.00 -18.27 -21.38
CA ARG A 483 -12.32 -18.85 -21.63
C ARG A 483 -13.07 -18.99 -20.32
N ARG A 484 -14.35 -18.59 -20.27
CA ARG A 484 -15.16 -18.71 -19.06
C ARG A 484 -15.33 -20.18 -18.67
N THR A 485 -15.31 -20.45 -17.38
CA THR A 485 -15.53 -21.77 -16.83
C THR A 485 -16.58 -21.76 -15.74
N ARG A 486 -17.13 -22.93 -15.47
CA ARG A 486 -17.95 -23.20 -14.30
C ARG A 486 -17.51 -24.49 -13.66
N ALA A 487 -17.19 -24.43 -12.39
CA ALA A 487 -16.94 -25.58 -11.55
C ALA A 487 -18.14 -25.78 -10.61
N SER A 488 -18.72 -26.99 -10.58
CA SER A 488 -19.87 -27.29 -9.72
C SER A 488 -19.63 -28.56 -8.95
N ASP A 489 -20.05 -28.54 -7.70
CA ASP A 489 -20.06 -29.72 -6.83
C ASP A 489 -21.28 -30.58 -7.16
N PRO A 490 -21.11 -31.87 -7.56
CA PRO A 490 -22.23 -32.77 -7.85
C PRO A 490 -23.10 -33.05 -6.64
N THR A 491 -22.58 -32.93 -5.41
CA THR A 491 -23.34 -33.14 -4.18
C THR A 491 -24.17 -31.92 -3.79
N GLY A 492 -23.84 -30.74 -4.33
CA GLY A 492 -24.49 -29.47 -4.00
C GLY A 492 -24.10 -28.87 -2.65
N ASP A 493 -23.11 -29.45 -1.97
CA ASP A 493 -22.63 -28.99 -0.67
C ASP A 493 -21.81 -27.69 -0.77
N TRP A 494 -21.27 -27.41 -1.98
CA TRP A 494 -20.51 -26.20 -2.27
C TRP A 494 -21.14 -25.39 -3.41
N PRO A 495 -21.19 -24.05 -3.32
CA PRO A 495 -21.73 -23.21 -4.38
C PRO A 495 -20.88 -23.32 -5.65
N SER A 496 -21.54 -23.33 -6.81
CA SER A 496 -20.84 -23.30 -8.11
C SER A 496 -19.94 -22.07 -8.20
N GLU A 497 -18.74 -22.28 -8.72
CA GLU A 497 -17.74 -21.23 -8.94
C GLU A 497 -17.55 -20.99 -10.44
N GLU A 498 -17.49 -19.73 -10.84
CA GLU A 498 -17.15 -19.34 -12.19
C GLU A 498 -15.70 -18.84 -12.22
N GLY A 499 -14.99 -19.15 -13.29
CA GLY A 499 -13.57 -18.83 -13.44
C GLY A 499 -13.16 -18.73 -14.89
N PHE A 500 -11.87 -18.96 -15.13
CA PHE A 500 -11.25 -18.80 -16.44
C PHE A 500 -10.29 -19.97 -16.74
N ALA A 501 -10.45 -20.57 -17.92
CA ALA A 501 -9.50 -21.49 -18.52
C ALA A 501 -8.46 -20.70 -19.31
N LEU A 502 -7.19 -21.00 -19.08
CA LEU A 502 -6.03 -20.30 -19.64
C LEU A 502 -5.10 -21.34 -20.26
N ALA A 503 -5.03 -21.35 -21.58
CA ALA A 503 -4.12 -22.22 -22.31
C ALA A 503 -2.69 -21.63 -22.32
N GLY A 504 -1.69 -22.50 -22.28
CA GLY A 504 -0.28 -22.11 -22.37
C GLY A 504 0.29 -21.38 -21.15
N LEU A 505 -0.47 -21.30 -20.05
CA LEU A 505 0.04 -20.73 -18.80
C LEU A 505 0.88 -21.80 -18.06
N SER A 506 2.06 -21.40 -17.55
CA SER A 506 2.89 -22.30 -16.74
C SER A 506 2.23 -22.63 -15.40
N ARG A 507 2.63 -23.72 -14.75
CA ARG A 507 2.15 -24.05 -13.39
C ARG A 507 2.52 -22.98 -12.38
N GLU A 508 3.69 -22.40 -12.53
CA GLU A 508 4.19 -21.34 -11.66
C GLU A 508 3.34 -20.06 -11.80
N ASP A 509 3.05 -19.65 -13.04
CA ASP A 509 2.17 -18.52 -13.33
C ASP A 509 0.74 -18.77 -12.83
N ALA A 510 0.21 -19.98 -13.02
CA ALA A 510 -1.11 -20.36 -12.52
C ALA A 510 -1.18 -20.32 -10.99
N ALA A 511 -0.13 -20.79 -10.32
CA ALA A 511 -0.01 -20.71 -8.87
C ALA A 511 0.09 -19.25 -8.38
N ALA A 512 0.88 -18.40 -9.05
CA ALA A 512 0.99 -16.99 -8.75
C ALA A 512 -0.36 -16.26 -8.94
N LEU A 513 -1.03 -16.50 -10.07
CA LEU A 513 -2.35 -15.94 -10.36
C LEU A 513 -3.38 -16.38 -9.31
N SER A 514 -3.40 -17.65 -8.94
CA SER A 514 -4.35 -18.18 -7.95
C SER A 514 -4.14 -17.53 -6.58
N ARG A 515 -2.90 -17.44 -6.10
CA ARG A 515 -2.57 -16.74 -4.85
C ARG A 515 -2.98 -15.28 -4.87
N ALA A 516 -2.73 -14.60 -5.98
CA ALA A 516 -3.07 -13.19 -6.17
C ALA A 516 -4.58 -12.93 -6.00
N TRP A 517 -5.40 -13.91 -6.37
CA TRP A 517 -6.86 -13.82 -6.28
C TRP A 517 -7.45 -14.53 -5.04
N GLY A 518 -6.59 -14.89 -4.08
CA GLY A 518 -7.01 -15.47 -2.82
C GLY A 518 -7.42 -16.94 -2.92
N GLN A 519 -6.88 -17.68 -3.88
CA GLN A 519 -7.17 -19.10 -4.06
C GLN A 519 -6.05 -19.96 -3.49
N TYR A 520 -6.43 -21.02 -2.78
CA TYR A 520 -5.49 -22.04 -2.28
C TYR A 520 -5.07 -23.04 -3.36
N ALA A 521 -5.89 -23.20 -4.38
CA ALA A 521 -5.69 -24.21 -5.42
C ALA A 521 -6.17 -23.75 -6.80
N PHE A 522 -5.74 -24.46 -7.84
CA PHE A 522 -6.22 -24.30 -9.21
C PHE A 522 -6.35 -25.68 -9.88
N TYR A 523 -7.16 -25.77 -10.95
CA TYR A 523 -7.25 -26.98 -11.73
C TYR A 523 -6.23 -26.95 -12.86
N GLU A 524 -5.57 -28.10 -13.07
CA GLU A 524 -4.73 -28.36 -14.25
C GLU A 524 -5.40 -29.47 -15.09
N VAL A 525 -5.63 -29.18 -16.36
CA VAL A 525 -6.26 -30.11 -17.32
C VAL A 525 -5.23 -30.51 -18.37
N THR A 526 -4.93 -31.80 -18.42
CA THR A 526 -3.97 -32.40 -19.34
C THR A 526 -4.53 -33.68 -19.94
N GLY A 527 -3.77 -34.34 -20.84
CA GLY A 527 -4.11 -35.68 -21.36
C GLY A 527 -4.24 -36.77 -20.28
N GLU A 528 -3.69 -36.53 -19.07
CA GLU A 528 -3.82 -37.43 -17.93
C GLU A 528 -5.11 -37.21 -17.12
N GLY A 529 -5.87 -36.17 -17.45
CA GLY A 529 -7.13 -35.79 -16.80
C GLY A 529 -7.09 -34.43 -16.12
N VAL A 530 -8.06 -34.21 -15.21
CA VAL A 530 -8.17 -33.02 -14.38
C VAL A 530 -7.50 -33.28 -13.03
N CYS A 531 -6.61 -32.40 -12.62
CA CYS A 531 -5.98 -32.50 -11.32
C CYS A 531 -6.03 -31.16 -10.57
N VAL A 532 -6.11 -31.21 -9.25
CA VAL A 532 -6.06 -30.01 -8.39
C VAL A 532 -4.63 -29.81 -7.92
N ARG A 533 -4.15 -28.57 -8.01
CA ARG A 533 -2.81 -28.16 -7.63
C ARG A 533 -2.87 -27.15 -6.51
N ASP A 534 -2.00 -27.32 -5.51
CA ASP A 534 -1.75 -26.35 -4.44
C ASP A 534 -1.13 -25.07 -5.02
N ALA A 535 -1.75 -23.93 -4.77
CA ALA A 535 -1.27 -22.64 -5.27
C ALA A 535 0.02 -22.15 -4.56
N ALA A 536 0.33 -22.65 -3.36
CA ALA A 536 1.57 -22.30 -2.66
C ALA A 536 2.79 -23.06 -3.22
N ARG A 537 2.63 -24.33 -3.60
CA ARG A 537 3.73 -25.24 -3.98
C ARG A 537 3.65 -25.76 -5.41
N GLY A 538 2.53 -25.55 -6.13
CA GLY A 538 2.29 -26.16 -7.45
C GLY A 538 2.18 -27.69 -7.41
N ALA A 539 2.24 -28.30 -6.23
CA ALA A 539 2.15 -29.74 -6.04
C ALA A 539 0.71 -30.23 -6.27
N ARG A 540 0.55 -31.50 -6.67
CA ARG A 540 -0.78 -32.14 -6.72
C ARG A 540 -1.29 -32.32 -5.28
N ILE A 541 -2.55 -31.96 -5.04
CA ILE A 541 -3.26 -32.18 -3.77
C ILE A 541 -3.80 -33.60 -3.71
#